data_c5878afa850962f27547daaa30fe98c7
#
_entry.id   c5878afa850962f27547daaa30fe98c7
#
_cell.length_a   1.000
_cell.length_b   1.000
_cell.length_c   1.000
_cell.angle_alpha   90.00
_cell.angle_beta   90.00
_cell.angle_gamma   90.00
#
_symmetry.space_group_name_H-M   'P 1'
#
loop_
_entity.id
_entity.type
_entity.pdbx_description
1 polymer ?
#
loop_
_entity_poly.entity_id
_entity_poly.type
_entity_poly.pdbx_seq_one_letter_code
_entity_poly.pdbx_strand_id
1 'polypeptide(L)'
;MKLKIIGLAVLFGFFISCGTKSAVASAEPKPAVMTAELTAGKTAYENNCAKCHKLFEPKEFSKEAWAPILVSMQKKARLSDEEMAPITNYIYTQL
;
A
#
# COMPACT_ATOMS: atom_id res chain seq x y z
N MET A 1 66.74 30.94 18.42
CA MET A 1 66.14 30.42 17.19
C MET A 1 64.80 29.85 17.51
N LYS A 2 63.81 30.47 16.99
CA LYS A 2 62.42 30.26 17.46
C LYS A 2 61.71 29.29 16.51
N LEU A 3 61.44 28.13 17.01
CA LEU A 3 60.64 27.13 16.29
C LEU A 3 59.17 27.45 16.48
N LYS A 4 58.51 27.88 15.41
CA LYS A 4 57.05 28.11 15.42
C LYS A 4 56.36 26.83 15.00
N ILE A 5 55.71 26.20 15.94
CA ILE A 5 54.84 25.08 15.69
C ILE A 5 53.53 25.63 15.20
N ILE A 6 53.28 25.41 13.94
CA ILE A 6 51.99 25.74 13.33
C ILE A 6 51.05 24.54 13.57
N GLY A 7 50.07 24.78 14.42
CA GLY A 7 49.01 23.80 14.67
C GLY A 7 48.12 23.60 13.43
N LEU A 8 48.14 22.38 12.93
CA LEU A 8 47.25 21.96 11.87
C LEU A 8 45.93 21.49 12.50
N ALA A 9 44.95 22.36 12.44
CA ALA A 9 43.60 22.00 12.82
C ALA A 9 43.00 21.09 11.76
N VAL A 10 42.93 19.80 12.08
CA VAL A 10 42.19 18.83 11.26
C VAL A 10 40.71 18.97 11.54
N LEU A 11 40.03 19.64 10.65
CA LEU A 11 38.56 19.66 10.63
C LEU A 11 38.07 18.29 10.15
N PHE A 12 37.68 17.46 11.09
CA PHE A 12 36.95 16.24 10.82
C PHE A 12 35.52 16.61 10.40
N GLY A 13 35.31 16.69 9.10
CA GLY A 13 34.00 16.79 8.55
C GLY A 13 33.22 15.47 8.75
N PHE A 14 32.29 15.50 9.68
CA PHE A 14 31.32 14.43 9.82
C PHE A 14 30.37 14.46 8.63
N PHE A 15 30.63 13.66 7.62
CA PHE A 15 29.63 13.31 6.63
C PHE A 15 28.64 12.36 7.27
N ILE A 16 27.55 12.90 7.77
CA ILE A 16 26.36 12.11 8.08
C ILE A 16 25.77 11.71 6.73
N SER A 17 26.20 10.57 6.23
CA SER A 17 25.54 9.89 5.14
C SER A 17 24.20 9.38 5.67
N CYS A 18 23.13 10.10 5.41
CA CYS A 18 21.79 9.56 5.49
C CYS A 18 21.64 8.50 4.41
N GLY A 19 22.04 7.28 4.73
CA GLY A 19 21.71 6.13 3.93
C GLY A 19 20.20 5.90 3.99
N THR A 20 19.50 6.31 2.96
CA THR A 20 18.16 5.82 2.69
C THR A 20 18.27 4.32 2.48
N LYS A 21 18.03 3.57 3.53
CA LYS A 21 17.79 2.14 3.41
C LYS A 21 16.47 1.97 2.68
N SER A 22 16.53 1.80 1.38
CA SER A 22 15.49 1.10 0.66
C SER A 22 15.48 -0.32 1.18
N ALA A 23 14.69 -0.57 2.19
CA ALA A 23 14.40 -1.92 2.60
C ALA A 23 13.54 -2.53 1.49
N VAL A 24 14.16 -3.22 0.56
CA VAL A 24 13.49 -4.23 -0.24
C VAL A 24 13.09 -5.30 0.75
N ALA A 25 11.91 -5.18 1.31
CA ALA A 25 11.33 -6.22 2.12
C ALA A 25 11.09 -7.41 1.20
N SER A 26 11.90 -8.42 1.37
CA SER A 26 11.64 -9.77 0.89
C SER A 26 10.22 -10.14 1.33
N ALA A 27 9.37 -10.46 0.35
CA ALA A 27 7.96 -10.69 0.58
C ALA A 27 7.72 -12.00 1.32
N GLU A 28 7.67 -11.93 2.64
CA GLU A 28 6.75 -12.78 3.39
C GLU A 28 5.36 -12.13 3.30
N PRO A 29 4.27 -12.92 3.22
CA PRO A 29 2.92 -12.37 3.26
C PRO A 29 2.66 -11.82 4.65
N LYS A 30 3.18 -10.62 4.87
CA LYS A 30 2.83 -9.81 6.02
C LYS A 30 1.34 -9.53 5.92
N PRO A 31 0.55 -9.74 6.99
CA PRO A 31 -0.84 -9.34 6.97
C PRO A 31 -0.92 -7.89 6.48
N ALA A 32 -1.72 -7.67 5.45
CA ALA A 32 -1.82 -6.36 4.83
C ALA A 32 -2.13 -5.33 5.93
N VAL A 33 -1.19 -4.43 6.17
CA VAL A 33 -1.42 -3.34 7.11
C VAL A 33 -2.56 -2.53 6.54
N MET A 34 -3.68 -2.48 7.27
CA MET A 34 -4.86 -1.73 6.86
C MET A 34 -4.53 -0.24 6.89
N THR A 35 -4.15 0.29 5.74
CA THR A 35 -3.99 1.72 5.53
C THR A 35 -5.35 2.40 5.52
N ALA A 36 -5.38 3.72 5.67
CA ALA A 36 -6.64 4.49 5.57
C ALA A 36 -7.33 4.26 4.21
N GLU A 37 -6.57 4.12 3.14
CA GLU A 37 -7.07 3.82 1.79
C GLU A 37 -7.70 2.42 1.71
N LEU A 38 -7.05 1.40 2.26
CA LEU A 38 -7.58 0.04 2.29
C LEU A 38 -8.81 -0.06 3.19
N THR A 39 -8.84 0.68 4.29
CA THR A 39 -10.03 0.77 5.15
C THR A 39 -11.20 1.41 4.42
N ALA A 40 -10.97 2.47 3.67
CA ALA A 40 -11.98 3.10 2.83
C ALA A 40 -12.48 2.14 1.74
N GLY A 41 -11.59 1.40 1.09
CA GLY A 41 -11.93 0.38 0.11
C GLY A 41 -12.77 -0.76 0.70
N LYS A 42 -12.42 -1.25 1.88
CA LYS A 42 -13.21 -2.24 2.62
C LYS A 42 -14.62 -1.72 2.93
N THR A 43 -14.72 -0.53 3.48
CA THR A 43 -16.00 0.09 3.82
C THR A 43 -16.87 0.28 2.58
N ALA A 44 -16.29 0.76 1.48
CA ALA A 44 -16.99 0.91 0.21
C ALA A 44 -17.47 -0.44 -0.35
N TYR A 45 -16.66 -1.49 -0.25
CA TYR A 45 -17.02 -2.85 -0.64
C TYR A 45 -18.21 -3.36 0.17
N GLU A 46 -18.13 -3.27 1.49
CA GLU A 46 -19.20 -3.72 2.39
C GLU A 46 -20.51 -2.94 2.15
N ASN A 47 -20.43 -1.63 1.99
CA ASN A 47 -21.61 -0.79 1.83
C ASN A 47 -22.27 -0.93 0.46
N ASN A 48 -21.55 -1.15 -0.60
CA ASN A 48 -22.10 -1.16 -1.95
C ASN A 48 -22.40 -2.57 -2.46
N CYS A 49 -21.59 -3.56 -2.12
CA CYS A 49 -21.74 -4.91 -2.65
C CYS A 49 -22.66 -5.80 -1.82
N ALA A 50 -22.82 -5.51 -0.53
CA ALA A 50 -23.73 -6.26 0.34
C ALA A 50 -25.22 -5.92 0.18
N LYS A 51 -25.55 -4.90 -0.61
CA LYS A 51 -26.95 -4.43 -0.76
C LYS A 51 -27.87 -5.41 -1.47
N CYS A 52 -27.36 -6.21 -2.39
CA CYS A 52 -28.15 -7.05 -3.26
C CYS A 52 -28.10 -8.53 -2.90
N HIS A 53 -27.03 -8.99 -2.28
CA HIS A 53 -26.82 -10.37 -1.89
C HIS A 53 -25.77 -10.46 -0.78
N LYS A 54 -25.54 -11.68 -0.26
CA LYS A 54 -24.47 -11.92 0.71
C LYS A 54 -23.12 -11.46 0.14
N LEU A 55 -22.35 -10.76 0.98
CA LEU A 55 -21.01 -10.32 0.65
C LEU A 55 -20.07 -11.54 0.56
N PHE A 56 -19.31 -11.63 -0.51
CA PHE A 56 -18.26 -12.63 -0.66
C PHE A 56 -16.98 -12.19 0.07
N GLU A 57 -16.33 -13.14 0.71
CA GLU A 57 -14.98 -12.89 1.23
C GLU A 57 -13.99 -12.75 0.05
N PRO A 58 -13.05 -11.81 0.11
CA PRO A 58 -12.09 -11.63 -0.97
C PRO A 58 -11.37 -12.92 -1.40
N LYS A 59 -11.06 -13.79 -0.45
CA LYS A 59 -10.35 -15.06 -0.70
C LYS A 59 -11.20 -16.17 -1.30
N GLU A 60 -12.51 -15.97 -1.46
CA GLU A 60 -13.38 -16.96 -2.09
C GLU A 60 -13.08 -17.17 -3.58
N PHE A 61 -12.50 -16.16 -4.22
CA PHE A 61 -12.17 -16.21 -5.64
C PHE A 61 -10.73 -15.83 -5.89
N SER A 62 -10.17 -16.36 -6.98
CA SER A 62 -8.88 -15.92 -7.48
C SER A 62 -8.97 -14.51 -8.09
N LYS A 63 -7.84 -13.86 -8.31
CA LYS A 63 -7.78 -12.56 -8.97
C LYS A 63 -8.43 -12.58 -10.36
N GLU A 64 -8.19 -13.64 -11.12
CA GLU A 64 -8.72 -13.85 -12.46
C GLU A 64 -10.25 -14.01 -12.44
N ALA A 65 -10.77 -14.71 -11.42
CA ALA A 65 -12.21 -14.87 -11.24
C ALA A 65 -12.86 -13.59 -10.74
N TRP A 66 -12.19 -12.79 -9.92
CA TRP A 66 -12.70 -11.51 -9.46
C TRP A 66 -12.87 -10.49 -10.57
N ALA A 67 -12.01 -10.47 -11.58
CA ALA A 67 -12.03 -9.44 -12.62
C ALA A 67 -13.42 -9.29 -13.30
N PRO A 68 -14.05 -10.33 -13.87
CA PRO A 68 -15.38 -10.21 -14.45
C PRO A 68 -16.46 -9.95 -13.41
N ILE A 69 -16.32 -10.44 -12.18
CA ILE A 69 -17.25 -10.20 -11.08
C ILE A 69 -17.30 -8.70 -10.77
N LEU A 70 -16.14 -8.06 -10.60
CA LEU A 70 -16.03 -6.64 -10.28
C LEU A 70 -16.62 -5.76 -11.39
N VAL A 71 -16.41 -6.09 -12.65
CA VAL A 71 -17.02 -5.37 -13.77
C VAL A 71 -18.55 -5.47 -13.72
N SER A 72 -19.08 -6.64 -13.45
CA SER A 72 -20.53 -6.86 -13.31
C SER A 72 -21.10 -6.11 -12.11
N MET A 73 -20.42 -6.17 -10.97
CA MET A 73 -20.84 -5.51 -9.73
C MET A 73 -20.81 -4.00 -9.84
N GLN A 74 -19.81 -3.42 -10.51
CA GLN A 74 -19.73 -2.00 -10.77
C GLN A 74 -20.97 -1.50 -11.50
N LYS A 75 -21.38 -2.20 -12.54
CA LYS A 75 -22.59 -1.86 -13.32
C LYS A 75 -23.86 -1.95 -12.48
N LYS A 76 -24.01 -3.05 -11.74
CA LYS A 76 -25.21 -3.29 -10.91
C LYS A 76 -25.32 -2.31 -9.75
N ALA A 77 -24.21 -1.95 -9.12
CA ALA A 77 -24.15 -0.98 -8.04
C ALA A 77 -24.12 0.48 -8.52
N ARG A 78 -24.00 0.71 -9.84
CA ARG A 78 -23.90 2.03 -10.47
C ARG A 78 -22.76 2.88 -9.93
N LEU A 79 -21.59 2.26 -9.75
CA LEU A 79 -20.39 2.92 -9.26
C LEU A 79 -19.58 3.48 -10.43
N SER A 80 -18.97 4.66 -10.22
CA SER A 80 -17.97 5.22 -11.12
C SER A 80 -16.65 4.42 -11.05
N ASP A 81 -15.74 4.68 -11.98
CA ASP A 81 -14.40 4.07 -11.96
C ASP A 81 -13.61 4.51 -10.73
N GLU A 82 -13.75 5.77 -10.30
CA GLU A 82 -13.12 6.30 -9.10
C GLU A 82 -13.64 5.65 -7.82
N GLU A 83 -14.93 5.37 -7.74
CA GLU A 83 -15.54 4.67 -6.60
C GLU A 83 -15.16 3.19 -6.58
N MET A 84 -14.97 2.60 -7.75
CA MET A 84 -14.60 1.18 -7.89
C MET A 84 -13.12 0.91 -7.60
N ALA A 85 -12.25 1.86 -7.87
CA ALA A 85 -10.80 1.70 -7.70
C ALA A 85 -10.39 1.29 -6.27
N PRO A 86 -10.83 1.94 -5.19
CA PRO A 86 -10.48 1.52 -3.84
C PRO A 86 -11.06 0.16 -3.45
N ILE A 87 -12.24 -0.21 -3.97
CA ILE A 87 -12.84 -1.53 -3.75
C ILE A 87 -11.98 -2.62 -4.38
N THR A 88 -11.61 -2.45 -5.63
CA THR A 88 -10.74 -3.37 -6.36
C THR A 88 -9.40 -3.53 -5.68
N ASN A 89 -8.80 -2.43 -5.26
CA ASN A 89 -7.52 -2.43 -4.56
C ASN A 89 -7.62 -3.19 -3.24
N TYR A 90 -8.67 -2.94 -2.44
CA TYR A 90 -8.89 -3.68 -1.20
C TYR A 90 -8.97 -5.18 -1.45
N ILE A 91 -9.84 -5.63 -2.37
CA ILE A 91 -10.02 -7.06 -2.66
C ILE A 91 -8.70 -7.70 -3.09
N TYR A 92 -7.98 -7.09 -4.01
CA TYR A 92 -6.74 -7.65 -4.54
C TYR A 92 -5.60 -7.68 -3.53
N THR A 93 -5.57 -6.77 -2.57
CA THR A 93 -4.58 -6.81 -1.48
C THR A 93 -4.85 -7.92 -0.46
N GLN A 94 -6.06 -8.49 -0.43
CA GLN A 94 -6.39 -9.61 0.44
C GLN A 94 -6.04 -10.97 -0.16
N LEU A 95 -5.70 -11.01 -1.43
CA LEU A 95 -5.37 -12.23 -2.16
C LEU A 95 -3.88 -12.55 -2.03
#